data_e2b5eff550d2c128ed37ec46b0e3182f
#
_entry.id   e2b5eff550d2c128ed37ec46b0e3182f
#
_cell.length_a   1.000
_cell.length_b   1.000
_cell.length_c   1.000
_cell.angle_alpha   90.00
_cell.angle_beta   90.00
_cell.angle_gamma   90.00
#
_symmetry.space_group_name_H-M   'P 1'
#
loop_
_entity.id
_entity.type
_entity.pdbx_description
1 polymer ?
#
loop_
_entity_poly.entity_id
_entity_poly.type
_entity_poly.pdbx_seq_one_letter_code
_entity_poly.pdbx_strand_id
1 'polypeptide(L)'
;MSTTRYRVRYATIFVFPAGPRGVRVSSTPERLSVRAGDIVDWTVVNATASPSGKVSIQWKERSPLKEEPKPFERFERAAVRKAKPGLYKYSILIDGKVVFDPELEVMS
;
A
#
# COMPACT_ATOMS: atom_id res chain seq x y z
N MET A 1 -15.68 28.08 11.36
CA MET A 1 -14.34 27.56 11.14
C MET A 1 -14.41 26.12 10.67
N SER A 2 -13.92 25.87 9.47
CA SER A 2 -13.92 24.49 8.97
C SER A 2 -12.68 23.76 9.47
N THR A 3 -12.87 22.60 10.05
CA THR A 3 -11.80 21.72 10.44
C THR A 3 -11.59 20.70 9.33
N THR A 4 -10.38 20.66 8.79
CA THR A 4 -10.02 19.64 7.82
C THR A 4 -9.88 18.33 8.58
N ARG A 5 -10.72 17.36 8.23
CA ARG A 5 -10.62 16.01 8.80
C ARG A 5 -9.99 15.09 7.79
N TYR A 6 -8.94 14.42 8.21
CA TYR A 6 -8.31 13.38 7.40
C TYR A 6 -8.85 12.04 7.84
N ARG A 7 -9.22 11.22 6.88
CA ARG A 7 -9.48 9.81 7.17
C ARG A 7 -8.19 9.06 6.90
N VAL A 8 -7.83 8.18 7.83
CA VAL A 8 -6.74 7.25 7.62
C VAL A 8 -7.36 5.93 7.20
N ARG A 9 -6.92 5.42 6.06
CA ARG A 9 -7.40 4.16 5.51
C ARG A 9 -6.23 3.19 5.54
N TYR A 10 -6.45 2.01 6.06
CA TYR A 10 -5.39 1.04 6.35
C TYR A 10 -5.37 -0.08 5.33
N ALA A 11 -4.19 -0.37 4.81
CA ALA A 11 -3.92 -1.57 4.03
C ALA A 11 -2.84 -2.35 4.78
N THR A 12 -3.15 -3.58 5.17
CA THR A 12 -2.20 -4.42 5.89
C THR A 12 -1.55 -5.38 4.91
N ILE A 13 -0.23 -5.36 4.87
CA ILE A 13 0.57 -6.23 4.03
C ILE A 13 1.07 -7.37 4.91
N PHE A 14 0.61 -8.58 4.62
CA PHE A 14 1.01 -9.77 5.37
C PHE A 14 2.11 -10.51 4.62
N VAL A 15 3.18 -10.84 5.33
CA VAL A 15 4.29 -11.61 4.80
C VAL A 15 4.34 -12.94 5.56
N PHE A 16 4.16 -14.04 4.85
CA PHE A 16 4.11 -15.38 5.42
C PHE A 16 5.23 -16.26 4.87
N PRO A 17 5.69 -17.26 5.63
CA PRO A 17 6.57 -18.27 5.08
C PRO A 17 5.85 -19.07 3.98
N ALA A 18 6.55 -19.37 2.89
CA ALA A 18 6.03 -20.20 1.80
C ALA A 18 7.12 -21.19 1.37
N GLY A 19 7.13 -22.36 1.98
CA GLY A 19 8.17 -23.32 1.75
C GLY A 19 9.50 -22.95 2.41
N PRO A 20 10.58 -23.70 2.13
CA PRO A 20 11.83 -23.54 2.87
C PRO A 20 12.57 -22.21 2.67
N ARG A 21 12.33 -21.52 1.55
CA ARG A 21 13.07 -20.29 1.21
C ARG A 21 12.22 -19.19 0.61
N GLY A 22 10.90 -19.38 0.58
CA GLY A 22 10.00 -18.43 -0.05
C GLY A 22 9.17 -17.66 0.95
N VAL A 23 8.55 -16.61 0.45
CA VAL A 23 7.54 -15.86 1.20
C VAL A 23 6.30 -15.73 0.33
N ARG A 24 5.15 -15.69 0.99
CA ARG A 24 3.87 -15.32 0.37
C ARG A 24 3.47 -13.98 0.94
N VAL A 25 2.94 -13.13 0.07
CA VAL A 25 2.51 -11.79 0.45
C VAL A 25 1.05 -11.63 0.06
N SER A 26 0.28 -11.03 0.95
CA SER A 26 -1.08 -10.61 0.65
C SER A 26 -1.33 -9.22 1.22
N SER A 27 -2.35 -8.55 0.73
CA SER A 27 -2.74 -7.24 1.23
C SER A 27 -4.23 -7.27 1.56
N THR A 28 -4.60 -6.75 2.71
CA THR A 28 -5.98 -6.70 3.17
C THR A 28 -6.36 -5.26 3.50
N PRO A 29 -7.39 -4.71 2.85
CA PRO A 29 -8.12 -5.31 1.72
C PRO A 29 -7.29 -5.27 0.43
N GLU A 30 -7.57 -6.14 -0.51
CA GLU A 30 -6.92 -6.11 -1.83
C GLU A 30 -7.31 -4.86 -2.60
N ARG A 31 -8.53 -4.40 -2.42
CA ARG A 31 -9.03 -3.14 -2.97
C ARG A 31 -9.41 -2.23 -1.82
N LEU A 32 -8.67 -1.15 -1.64
CA LEU A 32 -8.94 -0.15 -0.62
C LEU A 32 -9.63 1.04 -1.28
N SER A 33 -10.78 1.44 -0.75
CA SER A 33 -11.51 2.62 -1.24
C SER A 33 -11.08 3.85 -0.45
N VAL A 34 -10.74 4.90 -1.18
CA VAL A 34 -10.26 6.17 -0.59
C VAL A 34 -10.89 7.35 -1.32
N ARG A 35 -10.76 8.52 -0.74
CA ARG A 35 -11.14 9.80 -1.35
C ARG A 35 -9.97 10.76 -1.32
N ALA A 36 -10.04 11.79 -2.15
CA ALA A 36 -9.04 12.85 -2.12
C ALA A 36 -8.90 13.41 -0.70
N GLY A 37 -7.68 13.58 -0.24
CA GLY A 37 -7.39 14.03 1.12
C GLY A 37 -7.24 12.92 2.14
N ASP A 38 -7.68 11.71 1.83
CA ASP A 38 -7.46 10.58 2.73
C ASP A 38 -5.97 10.24 2.82
N ILE A 39 -5.60 9.63 3.92
CA ILE A 39 -4.24 9.13 4.12
C ILE A 39 -4.30 7.61 4.06
N VAL A 40 -3.48 7.03 3.20
CA VAL A 40 -3.32 5.58 3.14
C VAL A 40 -2.16 5.20 4.05
N ASP A 41 -2.41 4.25 4.93
CA ASP A 41 -1.40 3.70 5.83
C ASP A 41 -1.17 2.25 5.42
N TRP A 42 0.04 1.95 4.94
CA TRP A 42 0.46 0.59 4.67
C TRP A 42 1.25 0.09 5.87
N THR A 43 0.77 -0.98 6.48
CA THR A 43 1.42 -1.61 7.62
C THR A 43 1.84 -3.02 7.23
N VAL A 44 3.07 -3.38 7.54
CA VAL A 44 3.61 -4.71 7.25
C VAL A 44 3.53 -5.57 8.51
N VAL A 45 2.87 -6.73 8.37
CA VAL A 45 2.86 -7.76 9.40
C VAL A 45 3.70 -8.92 8.87
N ASN A 46 4.88 -9.09 9.43
CA ASN A 46 5.82 -10.11 9.01
C ASN A 46 5.74 -11.31 9.96
N ALA A 47 5.19 -12.41 9.46
CA ALA A 47 5.05 -13.65 10.21
C ALA A 47 6.22 -14.62 9.99
N THR A 48 7.28 -14.15 9.31
CA THR A 48 8.48 -14.97 9.10
C THR A 48 9.47 -14.77 10.24
N ALA A 49 10.44 -15.66 10.36
CA ALA A 49 11.49 -15.55 11.38
C ALA A 49 12.58 -14.56 11.00
N SER A 50 12.55 -14.04 9.77
CA SER A 50 13.58 -13.14 9.23
C SER A 50 12.96 -11.79 8.85
N PRO A 51 13.75 -10.72 8.75
CA PRO A 51 13.25 -9.45 8.19
C PRO A 51 12.71 -9.67 6.78
N SER A 52 11.58 -9.01 6.47
CA SER A 52 10.94 -9.14 5.16
C SER A 52 11.68 -8.40 4.04
N GLY A 53 12.59 -7.50 4.39
CA GLY A 53 13.22 -6.62 3.43
C GLY A 53 12.45 -5.32 3.25
N LYS A 54 12.86 -4.52 2.27
CA LYS A 54 12.22 -3.22 1.99
C LYS A 54 11.02 -3.41 1.10
N VAL A 55 9.88 -2.91 1.56
CA VAL A 55 8.64 -2.89 0.79
C VAL A 55 8.59 -1.60 -0.02
N SER A 56 8.25 -1.72 -1.29
CA SER A 56 8.06 -0.58 -2.18
C SER A 56 6.70 -0.67 -2.85
N ILE A 57 6.16 0.48 -3.23
CA ILE A 57 4.89 0.59 -3.95
C ILE A 57 5.20 1.11 -5.35
N GLN A 58 4.70 0.43 -6.38
CA GLN A 58 4.89 0.84 -7.77
C GLN A 58 3.54 0.85 -8.50
N TRP A 59 3.16 2.00 -9.02
CA TRP A 59 1.90 2.14 -9.74
C TRP A 59 2.04 1.61 -11.17
N LYS A 60 0.99 0.94 -11.65
CA LYS A 60 0.97 0.40 -13.02
C LYS A 60 0.92 1.51 -14.06
N GLU A 61 0.19 2.58 -13.76
CA GLU A 61 0.05 3.73 -14.64
C GLU A 61 0.31 5.00 -13.85
N ARG A 62 -0.75 5.67 -13.42
CA ARG A 62 -0.63 6.90 -12.62
C ARG A 62 -0.74 6.60 -11.15
N SER A 63 -0.06 7.39 -10.35
CA SER A 63 -0.23 7.37 -8.91
C SER A 63 -1.32 8.36 -8.49
N PRO A 64 -2.25 7.96 -7.61
CA PRO A 64 -3.21 8.89 -7.03
C PRO A 64 -2.68 9.60 -5.78
N LEU A 65 -1.41 9.44 -5.46
CA LEU A 65 -0.81 9.99 -4.25
C LEU A 65 -0.16 11.35 -4.50
N LYS A 66 -0.12 12.18 -3.46
CA LYS A 66 0.61 13.46 -3.52
C LYS A 66 2.10 13.25 -3.63
N GLU A 67 2.64 12.35 -2.82
CA GLU A 67 4.04 11.97 -2.83
C GLU A 67 4.13 10.46 -2.75
N GLU A 68 5.09 9.89 -3.46
CA GLU A 68 5.28 8.44 -3.42
C GLU A 68 5.93 8.05 -2.11
N PRO A 69 5.45 6.96 -1.47
CA PRO A 69 6.07 6.47 -0.25
C PRO A 69 7.47 5.95 -0.53
N LYS A 70 8.39 6.24 0.37
CA LYS A 70 9.74 5.69 0.31
C LYS A 70 9.69 4.20 0.69
N PRO A 71 10.66 3.40 0.26
CA PRO A 71 10.74 2.01 0.71
C PRO A 71 10.71 1.90 2.23
N PHE A 72 9.98 0.93 2.76
CA PHE A 72 9.74 0.82 4.19
C PHE A 72 9.76 -0.65 4.65
N GLU A 73 9.96 -0.86 5.95
CA GLU A 73 9.96 -2.20 6.54
C GLU A 73 8.73 -2.47 7.38
N ARG A 74 8.19 -1.45 8.05
CA ARG A 74 7.09 -1.61 9.01
C ARG A 74 5.82 -0.92 8.56
N PHE A 75 5.92 0.35 8.22
CA PHE A 75 4.76 1.11 7.75
C PHE A 75 5.22 2.32 6.97
N GLU A 76 4.32 2.86 6.17
CA GLU A 76 4.47 4.13 5.50
C GLU A 76 3.09 4.70 5.20
N ARG A 77 3.00 6.00 5.12
CA ARG A 77 1.76 6.72 4.85
C ARG A 77 1.93 7.65 3.67
N ALA A 78 0.84 7.83 2.93
CA ALA A 78 0.82 8.77 1.82
C ALA A 78 -0.57 9.36 1.68
N ALA A 79 -0.64 10.65 1.36
CA ALA A 79 -1.91 11.35 1.15
C ALA A 79 -2.39 11.17 -0.29
N VAL A 80 -3.70 10.99 -0.44
CA VAL A 80 -4.34 10.88 -1.75
C VAL A 80 -4.56 12.30 -2.29
N ARG A 81 -4.01 12.57 -3.49
CA ARG A 81 -4.22 13.86 -4.15
C ARG A 81 -5.61 13.94 -4.77
N LYS A 82 -5.96 15.10 -5.26
CA LYS A 82 -7.19 15.27 -6.04
C LYS A 82 -6.99 14.57 -7.39
N ALA A 83 -7.37 13.30 -7.42
CA ALA A 83 -7.19 12.43 -8.58
C ALA A 83 -8.54 12.09 -9.19
N LYS A 84 -8.52 11.70 -10.46
CA LYS A 84 -9.72 11.24 -11.16
C LYS A 84 -10.26 9.98 -10.48
N PRO A 85 -11.57 9.88 -10.19
CA PRO A 85 -12.13 8.65 -9.62
C PRO A 85 -11.88 7.44 -10.52
N GLY A 86 -11.66 6.30 -9.90
CA GLY A 86 -11.43 5.05 -10.62
C GLY A 86 -10.49 4.13 -9.89
N LEU A 87 -10.09 3.06 -10.57
CA LEU A 87 -9.18 2.06 -10.04
C LEU A 87 -7.74 2.40 -10.40
N TYR A 88 -6.89 2.37 -9.40
CA TYR A 88 -5.44 2.58 -9.54
C TYR A 88 -4.75 1.30 -9.10
N LYS A 89 -4.20 0.57 -10.05
CA LYS A 89 -3.51 -0.69 -9.78
C LYS A 89 -2.06 -0.42 -9.43
N TYR A 90 -1.56 -1.16 -8.44
CA TYR A 90 -0.18 -1.05 -8.05
C TYR A 90 0.42 -2.41 -7.71
N SER A 91 1.73 -2.44 -7.63
CA SER A 91 2.46 -3.63 -7.23
C SER A 91 3.13 -3.36 -5.89
N ILE A 92 3.12 -4.36 -5.04
CA ILE A 92 3.94 -4.39 -3.84
C ILE A 92 5.22 -5.14 -4.21
N LEU A 93 6.36 -4.53 -3.95
CA LEU A 93 7.66 -5.13 -4.20
C LEU A 93 8.38 -5.33 -2.88
N ILE A 94 9.09 -6.44 -2.75
CA ILE A 94 10.02 -6.66 -1.64
C ILE A 94 11.41 -6.80 -2.24
N ASP A 95 12.30 -5.93 -1.83
CA ASP A 95 13.68 -5.83 -2.35
C ASP A 95 13.70 -5.81 -3.88
N GLY A 96 12.78 -5.02 -4.47
CA GLY A 96 12.68 -4.83 -5.90
C GLY A 96 11.95 -5.91 -6.69
N LYS A 97 11.46 -6.94 -6.01
CA LYS A 97 10.75 -8.05 -6.67
C LYS A 97 9.25 -7.93 -6.43
N VAL A 98 8.45 -7.97 -7.48
CA VAL A 98 6.98 -7.92 -7.39
C VAL A 98 6.48 -9.16 -6.66
N VAL A 99 5.69 -8.96 -5.61
CA VAL A 99 5.16 -10.05 -4.77
C VAL A 99 3.65 -10.05 -4.67
N PHE A 100 2.96 -8.93 -4.97
CA PHE A 100 1.51 -8.84 -4.92
C PHE A 100 1.03 -7.62 -5.70
N ASP A 101 -0.20 -7.69 -6.25
CA ASP A 101 -0.77 -6.63 -7.08
C ASP A 101 -2.16 -6.21 -6.56
N PRO A 102 -2.22 -5.33 -5.55
CA PRO A 102 -3.50 -4.83 -5.06
C PRO A 102 -4.00 -3.63 -5.87
N GLU A 103 -5.14 -3.08 -5.42
CA GLU A 103 -5.78 -1.94 -6.07
C GLU A 103 -6.17 -0.88 -5.06
N LEU A 104 -6.15 0.37 -5.49
CA LEU A 104 -6.70 1.49 -4.74
C LEU A 104 -7.83 2.08 -5.58
N GLU A 105 -9.01 2.18 -4.99
CA GLU A 105 -10.16 2.79 -5.66
C GLU A 105 -10.35 4.20 -5.12
N VAL A 106 -10.21 5.20 -6.00
CA VAL A 106 -10.48 6.59 -5.64
C VAL A 106 -11.95 6.87 -5.92
N MET A 107 -12.68 7.20 -4.88
CA MET A 107 -14.10 7.51 -4.94
C MET A 107 -14.31 8.99 -5.25
N SER A 108 -15.41 9.29 -5.89
CA SER A 108 -15.79 10.68 -6.15
C SER A 108 -16.32 11.40 -4.92
#